data_946742cfde7146ae18bd94fd76530023
#
_entry.id   946742cfde7146ae18bd94fd76530023
#
_cell.length_a   1.000
_cell.length_b   1.000
_cell.length_c   1.000
_cell.angle_alpha   90.00
_cell.angle_beta   90.00
_cell.angle_gamma   90.00
#
_symmetry.space_group_name_H-M   'P 1'
#
loop_
_entity.id
_entity.type
_entity.pdbx_description
1 polymer ?
#
loop_
_entity_poly.entity_id
_entity_poly.type
_entity_poly.pdbx_seq_one_letter_code
_entity_poly.pdbx_strand_id
1 'polypeptide(L)'
;MYVTMSSDISYDPVSALDENQAVGAIADIFLDIRHTMKIPLVTSIWRGLADIDNSLETIWAMAKPIYQTEKVENKLKTIISKICLPLPSPLENDELGNCGLTNQDWEQILTILKAYNRSNGMNMVALHSMIKLNFPKITIKATSNEKINWPIFPKLMQREQINDDTWDLICDVN
;
A
#
# COMPACT_ATOMS: atom_id res chain seq x y z
N MET A 1 33.13 9.09 -7.05
CA MET A 1 33.15 8.23 -5.86
C MET A 1 31.90 7.37 -5.94
N TYR A 2 32.02 6.19 -6.56
CA TYR A 2 30.89 5.27 -6.72
C TYR A 2 30.57 4.66 -5.37
N VAL A 3 29.39 4.92 -4.85
CA VAL A 3 28.87 4.18 -3.70
C VAL A 3 28.52 2.80 -4.22
N THR A 4 29.32 1.80 -3.87
CA THR A 4 28.96 0.39 -4.05
C THR A 4 27.74 0.14 -3.19
N MET A 5 26.57 0.04 -3.81
CA MET A 5 25.36 -0.43 -3.14
C MET A 5 25.63 -1.89 -2.69
N SER A 6 25.49 -2.11 -1.40
CA SER A 6 25.54 -3.43 -0.78
C SER A 6 24.49 -4.33 -1.42
N SER A 7 24.86 -5.54 -1.77
CA SER A 7 24.01 -6.59 -2.35
C SER A 7 22.91 -7.11 -1.42
N ASP A 8 22.72 -6.50 -0.27
CA ASP A 8 21.78 -6.90 0.78
C ASP A 8 20.52 -6.03 0.86
N ILE A 9 20.21 -5.24 -0.16
CA ILE A 9 18.97 -4.52 -0.16
C ILE A 9 17.85 -5.50 -0.55
N SER A 10 17.12 -5.99 0.46
CA SER A 10 15.78 -6.54 0.24
C SER A 10 15.04 -5.57 -0.68
N TYR A 11 14.45 -6.09 -1.75
CA TYR A 11 13.71 -5.26 -2.73
C TYR A 11 12.52 -4.51 -2.11
N ASP A 12 12.07 -4.92 -0.94
CA ASP A 12 11.23 -4.09 -0.08
C ASP A 12 12.17 -3.26 0.83
N PRO A 13 12.47 -1.99 0.49
CA PRO A 13 13.36 -1.14 1.27
C PRO A 13 12.80 -0.86 2.68
N VAL A 14 11.56 -1.21 2.91
CA VAL A 14 10.91 -1.16 4.22
C VAL A 14 10.79 -2.58 4.71
N SER A 15 11.63 -2.98 5.65
CA SER A 15 11.40 -4.17 6.45
C SER A 15 10.02 -4.02 7.10
N ALA A 16 9.05 -4.75 6.60
CA ALA A 16 7.66 -4.60 7.02
C ALA A 16 7.05 -5.99 7.23
N LEU A 17 6.33 -6.16 8.34
CA LEU A 17 5.64 -7.39 8.67
C LEU A 17 4.74 -7.84 7.49
N ASP A 18 4.91 -9.08 7.04
CA ASP A 18 4.02 -9.67 6.04
C ASP A 18 2.62 -9.88 6.66
N GLU A 19 1.56 -9.51 5.94
CA GLU A 19 0.19 -9.67 6.42
C GLU A 19 -0.12 -11.11 6.86
N ASN A 20 0.43 -12.10 6.17
CA ASN A 20 0.24 -13.52 6.47
C ASN A 20 0.94 -13.97 7.75
N GLN A 21 1.88 -13.19 8.25
CA GLN A 21 2.62 -13.44 9.50
C GLN A 21 2.02 -12.67 10.68
N ALA A 22 1.10 -11.74 10.43
CA ALA A 22 0.45 -10.99 11.48
C ALA A 22 -0.44 -11.91 12.33
N VAL A 23 -0.34 -11.78 13.64
CA VAL A 23 -1.13 -12.54 14.62
C VAL A 23 -1.72 -11.62 15.70
N GLY A 24 -2.78 -12.06 16.36
CA GLY A 24 -3.40 -11.33 17.47
C GLY A 24 -3.86 -9.93 17.08
N ALA A 25 -3.59 -8.96 17.95
CA ALA A 25 -4.05 -7.57 17.78
C ALA A 25 -3.58 -6.92 16.46
N ILE A 26 -2.38 -7.26 15.99
CA ILE A 26 -1.86 -6.75 14.71
C ILE A 26 -2.69 -7.27 13.54
N ALA A 27 -3.03 -8.56 13.54
CA ALA A 27 -3.90 -9.15 12.51
C ALA A 27 -5.29 -8.51 12.51
N ASP A 28 -5.86 -8.28 13.69
CA ASP A 28 -7.16 -7.62 13.83
C ASP A 28 -7.13 -6.17 13.29
N ILE A 29 -6.05 -5.44 13.54
CA ILE A 29 -5.88 -4.09 13.02
C ILE A 29 -5.69 -4.11 11.51
N PHE A 30 -4.95 -5.05 10.94
CA PHE A 30 -4.79 -5.19 9.50
C PHE A 30 -6.13 -5.46 8.81
N LEU A 31 -6.96 -6.32 9.38
CA LEU A 31 -8.32 -6.56 8.90
C LEU A 31 -9.17 -5.28 8.95
N ASP A 32 -9.10 -4.57 10.06
CA ASP A 32 -9.84 -3.33 10.25
C ASP A 32 -9.40 -2.21 9.28
N ILE A 33 -8.08 -2.12 8.98
CA ILE A 33 -7.54 -1.21 7.96
C ILE A 33 -8.13 -1.53 6.59
N ARG A 34 -8.09 -2.79 6.17
CA ARG A 34 -8.66 -3.23 4.89
C ARG A 34 -10.13 -2.86 4.76
N HIS A 35 -10.91 -3.12 5.81
CA HIS A 35 -12.34 -2.79 5.85
C HIS A 35 -12.58 -1.28 5.77
N THR A 36 -11.90 -0.52 6.63
CA THR A 36 -12.11 0.90 6.74
C THR A 36 -11.69 1.64 5.47
N MET A 37 -10.56 1.26 4.89
CA MET A 37 -10.03 1.88 3.68
C MET A 37 -10.59 1.27 2.39
N LYS A 38 -11.32 0.15 2.47
CA LYS A 38 -11.87 -0.61 1.33
C LYS A 38 -10.78 -1.01 0.34
N ILE A 39 -9.72 -1.62 0.83
CA ILE A 39 -8.57 -2.10 0.06
C ILE A 39 -8.36 -3.60 0.31
N PRO A 40 -7.93 -4.38 -0.70
CA PRO A 40 -7.77 -5.83 -0.58
C PRO A 40 -6.45 -6.25 0.10
N LEU A 41 -5.55 -5.32 0.36
CA LEU A 41 -4.24 -5.56 0.98
C LEU A 41 -3.86 -4.43 1.94
N VAL A 42 -2.99 -4.71 2.91
CA VAL A 42 -2.42 -3.68 3.79
C VAL A 42 -1.13 -3.15 3.17
N THR A 43 -1.09 -1.85 2.88
CA THR A 43 0.08 -1.22 2.27
C THR A 43 1.25 -1.09 3.25
N SER A 44 2.46 -0.97 2.73
CA SER A 44 3.73 -1.04 3.47
C SER A 44 3.82 -0.05 4.64
N ILE A 45 3.21 1.12 4.54
CA ILE A 45 3.22 2.11 5.64
C ILE A 45 2.58 1.55 6.92
N TRP A 46 1.47 0.83 6.81
CA TRP A 46 0.81 0.23 7.96
C TRP A 46 1.55 -1.01 8.48
N ARG A 47 2.09 -1.81 7.56
CA ARG A 47 2.89 -2.99 7.90
C ARG A 47 4.19 -2.61 8.60
N GLY A 48 4.86 -1.54 8.14
CA GLY A 48 6.08 -1.03 8.78
C GLY A 48 5.83 -0.45 10.18
N LEU A 49 4.64 0.09 10.45
CA LEU A 49 4.30 0.55 11.79
C LEU A 49 4.13 -0.61 12.79
N ALA A 50 3.86 -1.82 12.32
CA ALA A 50 3.74 -2.99 13.18
C ALA A 50 5.08 -3.44 13.77
N ASP A 51 6.19 -3.06 13.15
CA ASP A 51 7.55 -3.36 13.63
C ASP A 51 8.05 -2.35 14.69
N ILE A 52 7.26 -1.32 14.98
CA ILE A 52 7.58 -0.28 15.98
C ILE A 52 6.61 -0.41 17.15
N ASP A 53 7.13 -0.61 18.36
CA ASP A 53 6.35 -0.85 19.57
C ASP A 53 5.15 0.10 19.71
N ASN A 54 3.94 -0.46 19.79
CA ASN A 54 2.65 0.22 19.96
C ASN A 54 2.32 1.31 18.91
N SER A 55 3.11 1.41 17.83
CA SER A 55 2.93 2.48 16.85
C SER A 55 1.73 2.22 15.95
N LEU A 56 1.55 0.98 15.50
CA LEU A 56 0.41 0.61 14.66
C LEU A 56 -0.91 0.88 15.39
N GLU A 57 -1.04 0.38 16.62
CA GLU A 57 -2.24 0.54 17.45
C GLU A 57 -2.55 2.01 17.68
N THR A 58 -1.54 2.77 18.09
CA THR A 58 -1.69 4.19 18.43
C THR A 58 -2.08 5.01 17.19
N ILE A 59 -1.34 4.85 16.11
CA ILE A 59 -1.57 5.64 14.89
C ILE A 59 -2.89 5.23 14.23
N TRP A 60 -3.20 3.93 14.18
CA TRP A 60 -4.47 3.46 13.62
C TRP A 60 -5.67 3.96 14.42
N ALA A 61 -5.60 3.92 15.74
CA ALA A 61 -6.66 4.46 16.60
C ALA A 61 -6.98 5.93 16.31
N MET A 62 -5.96 6.73 16.05
CA MET A 62 -6.11 8.14 15.71
C MET A 62 -6.57 8.36 14.28
N ALA A 63 -6.10 7.53 13.34
CA ALA A 63 -6.38 7.67 11.92
C ALA A 63 -7.76 7.15 11.54
N LYS A 64 -8.21 6.03 12.12
CA LYS A 64 -9.45 5.35 11.76
C LYS A 64 -10.68 6.27 11.71
N PRO A 65 -10.96 7.12 12.72
CA PRO A 65 -12.10 8.04 12.66
C PRO A 65 -12.04 9.01 11.47
N ILE A 66 -10.83 9.38 11.03
CA ILE A 66 -10.64 10.26 9.90
C ILE A 66 -11.00 9.53 8.60
N TYR A 67 -10.54 8.28 8.44
CA TYR A 67 -10.87 7.44 7.27
C TYR A 67 -12.34 7.08 7.16
N GLN A 68 -13.03 6.96 8.30
CA GLN A 68 -14.47 6.69 8.33
C GLN A 68 -15.33 7.87 7.86
N THR A 69 -14.72 9.05 7.72
CA THR A 69 -15.40 10.20 7.14
C THR A 69 -15.23 10.21 5.63
N GLU A 70 -16.26 10.60 4.88
CA GLU A 70 -16.16 10.82 3.43
C GLU A 70 -15.20 11.97 3.07
N LYS A 71 -14.76 12.75 4.04
CA LYS A 71 -13.91 13.93 3.82
C LYS A 71 -12.57 13.59 3.19
N VAL A 72 -11.93 12.48 3.63
CA VAL A 72 -10.65 12.02 3.08
C VAL A 72 -10.79 11.68 1.61
N GLU A 73 -11.79 10.88 1.28
CA GLU A 73 -12.04 10.42 -0.08
C GLU A 73 -12.43 11.58 -1.01
N ASN A 74 -13.29 12.49 -0.55
CA ASN A 74 -13.68 13.67 -1.30
C ASN A 74 -12.52 14.63 -1.51
N LYS A 75 -11.65 14.79 -0.52
CA LYS A 75 -10.44 15.61 -0.64
C LYS A 75 -9.46 15.00 -1.63
N LEU A 76 -9.26 13.69 -1.58
CA LEU A 76 -8.41 12.97 -2.54
C LEU A 76 -8.93 13.15 -3.97
N LYS A 77 -10.24 12.95 -4.21
CA LYS A 77 -10.86 13.21 -5.52
C LYS A 77 -10.62 14.64 -6.01
N THR A 78 -10.73 15.60 -5.10
CA THR A 78 -10.46 17.02 -5.44
C THR A 78 -9.00 17.27 -5.78
N ILE A 79 -8.05 16.59 -5.14
CA ILE A 79 -6.63 16.70 -5.45
C ILE A 79 -6.36 16.10 -6.83
N ILE A 80 -6.83 14.86 -7.06
CA ILE A 80 -6.63 14.15 -8.33
C ILE A 80 -7.21 14.94 -9.50
N SER A 81 -8.40 15.54 -9.35
CA SER A 81 -9.02 16.32 -10.43
C SER A 81 -8.26 17.59 -10.83
N LYS A 82 -7.32 18.02 -10.00
CA LYS A 82 -6.45 19.18 -10.27
C LYS A 82 -5.09 18.80 -10.84
N ILE A 83 -4.75 17.52 -10.84
CA ILE A 83 -3.51 17.04 -11.42
C ILE A 83 -3.69 16.95 -12.93
N CYS A 84 -2.89 17.73 -13.66
CA CYS A 84 -2.88 17.72 -15.12
C CYS A 84 -1.54 17.12 -15.56
N LEU A 85 -1.50 15.80 -15.66
CA LEU A 85 -0.34 15.09 -16.20
C LEU A 85 -0.67 14.62 -17.62
N PRO A 86 0.33 14.62 -18.54
CA PRO A 86 0.14 13.97 -19.82
C PRO A 86 -0.15 12.48 -19.59
N LEU A 87 -1.20 11.97 -20.22
CA LEU A 87 -1.49 10.55 -20.14
C LEU A 87 -0.51 9.78 -21.02
N PRO A 88 0.09 8.69 -20.54
CA PRO A 88 0.85 7.79 -21.39
C PRO A 88 -0.06 7.17 -22.45
N SER A 89 0.52 6.71 -23.55
CA SER A 89 -0.22 5.91 -24.52
C SER A 89 -0.78 4.67 -23.82
N PRO A 90 -2.04 4.29 -24.09
CA PRO A 90 -2.55 3.01 -23.59
C PRO A 90 -1.73 1.86 -24.17
N LEU A 91 -1.53 0.83 -23.35
CA LEU A 91 -0.91 -0.41 -23.81
C LEU A 91 -1.84 -1.13 -24.79
N GLU A 92 -1.30 -1.58 -25.91
CA GLU A 92 -2.03 -2.41 -26.87
C GLU A 92 -2.15 -3.85 -26.31
N ASN A 93 -3.20 -4.57 -26.73
CA ASN A 93 -3.44 -5.94 -26.23
C ASN A 93 -2.32 -6.93 -26.56
N ASP A 94 -1.63 -6.73 -27.68
CA ASP A 94 -0.49 -7.55 -28.12
C ASP A 94 0.77 -7.23 -27.31
N GLU A 95 0.95 -6.02 -26.81
CA GLU A 95 2.08 -5.66 -25.94
C GLU A 95 2.03 -6.45 -24.63
N LEU A 96 0.85 -6.60 -24.03
CA LEU A 96 0.67 -7.41 -22.82
C LEU A 96 0.99 -8.89 -23.08
N GLY A 97 0.53 -9.43 -24.19
CA GLY A 97 0.83 -10.81 -24.61
C GLY A 97 2.32 -11.04 -24.87
N ASN A 98 3.01 -10.06 -25.46
CA ASN A 98 4.44 -10.12 -25.72
C ASN A 98 5.28 -10.09 -24.43
N CYS A 99 4.76 -9.49 -23.34
CA CYS A 99 5.37 -9.54 -22.01
C CYS A 99 5.11 -10.88 -21.27
N GLY A 100 4.41 -11.83 -21.89
CA GLY A 100 4.08 -13.13 -21.26
C GLY A 100 3.02 -13.06 -20.19
N LEU A 101 2.29 -11.93 -20.07
CA LEU A 101 1.23 -11.74 -19.08
C LEU A 101 -0.07 -12.40 -19.56
N THR A 102 -0.68 -13.17 -18.67
CA THR A 102 -2.05 -13.66 -18.88
C THR A 102 -3.07 -12.58 -18.49
N ASN A 103 -4.31 -12.73 -18.93
CA ASN A 103 -5.40 -11.85 -18.50
C ASN A 103 -5.57 -11.87 -16.97
N GLN A 104 -5.32 -13.01 -16.33
CA GLN A 104 -5.40 -13.12 -14.87
C GLN A 104 -4.30 -12.31 -14.18
N ASP A 105 -3.07 -12.35 -14.69
CA ASP A 105 -1.96 -11.55 -14.18
C ASP A 105 -2.28 -10.05 -14.30
N TRP A 106 -2.83 -9.65 -15.43
CA TRP A 106 -3.24 -8.26 -15.66
C TRP A 106 -4.29 -7.78 -14.66
N GLU A 107 -5.33 -8.58 -14.42
CA GLU A 107 -6.35 -8.25 -13.42
C GLU A 107 -5.76 -8.14 -12.00
N GLN A 108 -4.80 -9.00 -11.66
CA GLN A 108 -4.08 -8.91 -10.37
C GLN A 108 -3.25 -7.63 -10.29
N ILE A 109 -2.48 -7.29 -11.32
CA ILE A 109 -1.70 -6.06 -11.40
C ILE A 109 -2.61 -4.84 -11.20
N LEU A 110 -3.71 -4.76 -11.95
CA LEU A 110 -4.67 -3.67 -11.81
C LEU A 110 -5.26 -3.57 -10.40
N THR A 111 -5.54 -4.69 -9.77
CA THR A 111 -6.07 -4.74 -8.41
C THR A 111 -5.06 -4.20 -7.40
N ILE A 112 -3.80 -4.59 -7.52
CA ILE A 112 -2.71 -4.08 -6.68
C ILE A 112 -2.52 -2.57 -6.89
N LEU A 113 -2.41 -2.13 -8.13
CA LEU A 113 -2.23 -0.70 -8.47
C LEU A 113 -3.39 0.16 -7.94
N LYS A 114 -4.63 -0.29 -8.11
CA LYS A 114 -5.81 0.40 -7.58
C LYS A 114 -5.78 0.49 -6.05
N ALA A 115 -5.35 -0.58 -5.37
CA ALA A 115 -5.23 -0.62 -3.93
C ALA A 115 -4.17 0.38 -3.43
N TYR A 116 -3.00 0.40 -4.03
CA TYR A 116 -1.93 1.33 -3.67
C TYR A 116 -2.30 2.79 -3.97
N ASN A 117 -2.86 3.07 -5.15
CA ASN A 117 -3.29 4.43 -5.50
C ASN A 117 -4.34 4.95 -4.51
N ARG A 118 -5.31 4.11 -4.14
CA ARG A 118 -6.32 4.47 -3.15
C ARG A 118 -5.70 4.69 -1.77
N SER A 119 -4.94 3.70 -1.28
CA SER A 119 -4.36 3.72 0.06
C SER A 119 -3.36 4.87 0.23
N ASN A 120 -2.40 5.01 -0.67
CA ASN A 120 -1.38 6.05 -0.57
C ASN A 120 -2.00 7.45 -0.63
N GLY A 121 -2.93 7.67 -1.54
CA GLY A 121 -3.63 8.94 -1.64
C GLY A 121 -4.44 9.27 -0.37
N MET A 122 -5.16 8.29 0.18
CA MET A 122 -5.91 8.47 1.43
C MET A 122 -4.96 8.70 2.61
N ASN A 123 -3.84 7.97 2.69
CA ASN A 123 -2.83 8.12 3.72
C ASN A 123 -2.24 9.54 3.71
N MET A 124 -1.87 10.05 2.53
CA MET A 124 -1.36 11.42 2.41
C MET A 124 -2.34 12.45 2.97
N VAL A 125 -3.63 12.33 2.67
CA VAL A 125 -4.64 13.27 3.17
C VAL A 125 -4.87 13.11 4.67
N ALA A 126 -5.07 11.88 5.15
CA ALA A 126 -5.44 11.60 6.53
C ALA A 126 -4.29 11.86 7.50
N LEU A 127 -3.11 11.26 7.24
CA LEU A 127 -1.94 11.37 8.14
C LEU A 127 -1.40 12.81 8.17
N HIS A 128 -1.39 13.50 7.02
CA HIS A 128 -1.04 14.92 7.02
C HIS A 128 -2.01 15.77 7.86
N SER A 129 -3.30 15.46 7.80
CA SER A 129 -4.30 16.13 8.63
C SER A 129 -4.10 15.87 10.12
N MET A 130 -3.72 14.64 10.49
CA MET A 130 -3.40 14.27 11.88
C MET A 130 -2.22 15.08 12.42
N ILE A 131 -1.14 15.19 11.66
CA ILE A 131 0.05 15.96 12.07
C ILE A 131 -0.32 17.41 12.36
N LYS A 132 -1.21 18.02 11.59
CA LYS A 132 -1.66 19.40 11.77
C LYS A 132 -2.63 19.62 12.91
N LEU A 133 -3.38 18.58 13.32
CA LEU A 133 -4.46 18.70 14.32
C LEU A 133 -4.00 18.45 15.76
N ASN A 134 -2.69 18.33 16.04
CA ASN A 134 -2.17 18.05 17.39
C ASN A 134 -2.88 16.88 18.09
N PHE A 135 -2.92 15.72 17.43
CA PHE A 135 -3.33 14.41 17.93
C PHE A 135 -4.47 14.44 18.99
N PRO A 136 -5.73 14.29 18.60
CA PRO A 136 -6.82 14.15 19.55
C PRO A 136 -6.65 12.85 20.36
N LYS A 137 -6.91 12.88 21.66
CA LYS A 137 -6.99 11.66 22.49
C LYS A 137 -8.21 10.86 22.04
N ILE A 138 -8.01 9.66 21.53
CA ILE A 138 -9.07 8.77 21.03
C ILE A 138 -9.10 7.51 21.88
N THR A 139 -10.30 7.11 22.31
CA THR A 139 -10.54 5.83 23.00
C THR A 139 -11.01 4.79 21.97
N ILE A 140 -10.32 3.66 21.90
CA ILE A 140 -10.62 2.56 20.94
C ILE A 140 -11.72 1.68 21.53
N LYS A 141 -12.74 1.37 20.72
CA LYS A 141 -13.63 0.24 20.95
C LYS A 141 -13.26 -0.89 20.01
N ALA A 142 -13.11 -2.10 20.53
CA ALA A 142 -12.86 -3.30 19.74
C ALA A 142 -13.98 -3.54 18.73
N THR A 143 -13.63 -3.89 17.51
CA THR A 143 -14.55 -4.25 16.42
C THR A 143 -14.66 -5.77 16.29
N SER A 144 -15.76 -6.25 15.73
CA SER A 144 -16.14 -7.65 15.63
C SER A 144 -15.16 -8.50 14.79
N ASN A 145 -14.94 -9.74 15.24
CA ASN A 145 -14.03 -10.73 14.66
C ASN A 145 -14.67 -11.50 13.48
N GLU A 146 -15.03 -10.86 12.39
CA GLU A 146 -15.39 -11.59 11.17
C GLU A 146 -14.12 -11.97 10.39
N LYS A 147 -13.92 -13.27 10.21
CA LYS A 147 -12.87 -13.80 9.33
C LYS A 147 -13.24 -13.52 7.88
N ILE A 148 -12.53 -12.56 7.26
CA ILE A 148 -12.67 -12.29 5.85
C ILE A 148 -11.60 -13.08 5.10
N ASN A 149 -12.03 -13.85 4.11
CA ASN A 149 -11.14 -14.56 3.20
C ASN A 149 -10.66 -13.57 2.13
N TRP A 150 -9.51 -12.95 2.37
CA TRP A 150 -8.90 -12.03 1.42
C TRP A 150 -8.11 -12.79 0.35
N PRO A 151 -8.09 -12.32 -0.90
CA PRO A 151 -7.22 -12.90 -1.91
C PRO A 151 -5.75 -12.75 -1.49
N ILE A 152 -4.98 -13.82 -1.73
CA ILE A 152 -3.53 -13.81 -1.52
C ILE A 152 -2.91 -13.16 -2.76
N PHE A 153 -2.16 -12.09 -2.56
CA PHE A 153 -1.42 -11.44 -3.63
C PHE A 153 0.01 -11.99 -3.69
N PRO A 154 0.62 -12.03 -4.89
CA PRO A 154 2.01 -12.41 -5.03
C PRO A 154 2.90 -11.48 -4.20
N LYS A 155 3.94 -12.04 -3.61
CA LYS A 155 4.98 -11.25 -2.94
C LYS A 155 5.73 -10.41 -3.95
N LEU A 156 6.32 -9.30 -3.48
CA LEU A 156 7.28 -8.57 -4.30
C LEU A 156 8.41 -9.50 -4.72
N MET A 157 8.79 -9.41 -5.99
CA MET A 157 9.91 -10.17 -6.51
C MET A 157 11.21 -9.70 -5.87
N GLN A 158 12.05 -10.66 -5.48
CA GLN A 158 13.41 -10.34 -5.06
C GLN A 158 14.27 -10.03 -6.28
N ARG A 159 15.39 -9.29 -6.08
CA ARG A 159 16.27 -8.91 -7.19
C ARG A 159 16.69 -10.12 -8.04
N GLU A 160 16.97 -11.25 -7.41
CA GLU A 160 17.43 -12.49 -8.04
C GLU A 160 16.36 -13.15 -8.92
N GLN A 161 15.10 -12.76 -8.74
CA GLN A 161 13.96 -13.23 -9.54
C GLN A 161 13.69 -12.35 -10.75
N ILE A 162 14.39 -11.20 -10.86
CA ILE A 162 14.24 -10.22 -11.93
C ILE A 162 15.43 -10.40 -12.87
N ASN A 163 15.16 -10.62 -14.18
CA ASN A 163 16.22 -10.67 -15.17
C ASN A 163 16.94 -9.33 -15.32
N ASP A 164 18.19 -9.36 -15.79
CA ASP A 164 19.03 -8.18 -15.81
C ASP A 164 18.49 -7.08 -16.72
N ASP A 165 17.92 -7.43 -17.88
CA ASP A 165 17.33 -6.43 -18.80
C ASP A 165 16.18 -5.66 -18.13
N THR A 166 15.32 -6.36 -17.40
CA THR A 166 14.22 -5.73 -16.63
C THR A 166 14.76 -4.89 -15.48
N TRP A 167 15.83 -5.37 -14.83
CA TRP A 167 16.44 -4.62 -13.72
C TRP A 167 17.10 -3.34 -14.20
N ASP A 168 17.80 -3.39 -15.33
CA ASP A 168 18.41 -2.21 -15.94
C ASP A 168 17.34 -1.17 -16.30
N LEU A 169 16.20 -1.61 -16.86
CA LEU A 169 15.07 -0.73 -17.14
C LEU A 169 14.51 -0.08 -15.85
N ILE A 170 14.42 -0.82 -14.75
CA ILE A 170 13.99 -0.28 -13.44
C ILE A 170 14.98 0.78 -12.95
N CYS A 171 16.29 0.54 -13.13
CA CYS A 171 17.33 1.50 -12.74
C CYS A 171 17.34 2.76 -13.60
N ASP A 172 17.00 2.65 -14.87
CA ASP A 172 16.95 3.78 -15.81
C ASP A 172 15.77 4.74 -15.53
N VAL A 173 14.71 4.26 -14.86
CA VAL A 173 13.52 5.05 -14.53
C VAL A 173 13.69 5.81 -13.21
N ASN A 174 14.68 5.48 -12.39
CA ASN A 174 14.99 6.15 -11.13
C ASN A 174 16.06 7.22 -11.31
#